data_2ebaf1b918c01abdebe4931163b3dc43
#
_entry.id   2ebaf1b918c01abdebe4931163b3dc43
#
_cell.length_a   1.000
_cell.length_b   1.000
_cell.length_c   1.000
_cell.angle_alpha   90.00
_cell.angle_beta   90.00
_cell.angle_gamma   90.00
#
_symmetry.space_group_name_H-M   'P 1'
#
loop_
_entity.id
_entity.type
_entity.pdbx_description
1 polymer ?
#
loop_
_entity_poly.entity_id
_entity_poly.type
_entity_poly.pdbx_seq_one_letter_code
_entity_poly.pdbx_strand_id
1 'polypeptide(L)'
;MKKIALFAFAMMAFATMANAQLYVGGSLGINNNNSKEIDNGKTELNPSSTSIGISPEVGFFLSDNFAVGAYINTNFTFNNNRDTATVVKTNTTSWGITPYARWYAIQSDKFGVFLEGQLFFMHQGGKTKAGGVTADAPKTNSFGLQIVPGLSYNLTDNLQLQMRLDVLGANFTHTTTTSPDGKHKDISNDCGLNFNSRNALRLATVQVGFIYKF
;
A
#
# COMPACT_ATOMS: atom_id res chain seq x y z
N MET A 1 1.79 14.65 31.23
CA MET A 1 2.13 15.63 30.20
C MET A 1 1.93 15.08 28.78
N LYS A 2 2.45 13.91 28.38
CA LYS A 2 2.30 13.36 27.00
C LYS A 2 0.83 13.11 26.57
N LYS A 3 -0.04 12.68 27.50
CA LYS A 3 -1.47 12.44 27.20
C LYS A 3 -2.26 13.74 26.97
N ILE A 4 -1.88 14.82 27.66
CA ILE A 4 -2.51 16.15 27.52
C ILE A 4 -2.11 16.78 26.18
N ALA A 5 -0.84 16.63 25.75
CA ALA A 5 -0.39 17.09 24.46
C ALA A 5 -1.08 16.36 23.30
N LEU A 6 -1.29 15.04 23.44
CA LEU A 6 -2.02 14.25 22.45
C LEU A 6 -3.50 14.67 22.36
N PHE A 7 -4.14 14.93 23.52
CA PHE A 7 -5.52 15.40 23.57
C PHE A 7 -5.67 16.82 23.01
N ALA A 8 -4.72 17.73 23.32
CA ALA A 8 -4.69 19.07 22.76
C ALA A 8 -4.48 19.05 21.23
N PHE A 9 -3.62 18.17 20.72
CA PHE A 9 -3.42 17.99 19.29
C PHE A 9 -4.68 17.44 18.60
N ALA A 10 -5.36 16.46 19.23
CA ALA A 10 -6.63 15.95 18.74
C ALA A 10 -7.72 17.04 18.73
N MET A 11 -7.83 17.85 19.79
CA MET A 11 -8.79 18.95 19.86
C MET A 11 -8.52 20.04 18.82
N MET A 12 -7.24 20.38 18.54
CA MET A 12 -6.88 21.30 17.46
C MET A 12 -7.26 20.73 16.09
N ALA A 13 -7.03 19.44 15.86
CA ALA A 13 -7.46 18.77 14.64
C ALA A 13 -8.99 18.82 14.47
N PHE A 14 -9.77 18.63 15.55
CA PHE A 14 -11.23 18.75 15.49
C PHE A 14 -11.71 20.21 15.27
N ALA A 15 -11.03 21.20 15.81
CA ALA A 15 -11.40 22.61 15.64
C ALA A 15 -11.23 23.10 14.18
N THR A 16 -10.29 22.54 13.44
CA THR A 16 -10.10 22.83 12.00
C THR A 16 -11.12 22.14 11.11
N MET A 17 -11.86 21.15 11.62
CA MET A 17 -12.85 20.39 10.86
C MET A 17 -14.20 21.10 10.68
N ALA A 18 -14.45 22.26 11.31
CA ALA A 18 -15.73 22.96 11.22
C ALA A 18 -16.10 23.38 9.78
N ASN A 19 -15.09 23.52 8.88
CA ASN A 19 -15.28 23.79 7.46
C ASN A 19 -14.65 22.69 6.57
N ALA A 20 -14.31 21.54 7.13
CA ALA A 20 -13.64 20.48 6.40
C ALA A 20 -14.66 19.64 5.62
N GLN A 21 -14.42 19.46 4.34
CA GLN A 21 -15.23 18.59 3.50
C GLN A 21 -14.82 17.14 3.72
N LEU A 22 -15.75 16.32 4.24
CA LEU A 22 -15.58 14.87 4.40
C LEU A 22 -15.55 14.20 3.04
N TYR A 23 -14.70 13.19 2.88
CA TYR A 23 -14.76 12.26 1.77
C TYR A 23 -14.56 10.82 2.24
N VAL A 24 -15.12 9.91 1.48
CA VAL A 24 -14.90 8.47 1.60
C VAL A 24 -14.52 7.91 0.25
N GLY A 25 -13.77 6.83 0.25
CA GLY A 25 -13.34 6.23 -0.99
C GLY A 25 -12.59 4.94 -0.78
N GLY A 26 -11.77 4.61 -1.75
CA GLY A 26 -10.88 3.46 -1.68
C GLY A 26 -10.24 3.14 -3.01
N SER A 27 -9.29 2.21 -2.96
CA SER A 27 -8.60 1.71 -4.14
C SER A 27 -8.62 0.19 -4.18
N LEU A 28 -8.55 -0.34 -5.39
CA LEU A 28 -8.38 -1.75 -5.70
C LEU A 28 -7.08 -1.93 -6.45
N GLY A 29 -6.33 -2.96 -6.11
CA GLY A 29 -5.10 -3.34 -6.78
C GLY A 29 -5.10 -4.82 -7.12
N ILE A 30 -4.74 -5.18 -8.34
CA ILE A 30 -4.51 -6.56 -8.75
C ILE A 30 -3.13 -6.61 -9.39
N ASN A 31 -2.29 -7.48 -8.86
CA ASN A 31 -0.97 -7.74 -9.42
C ASN A 31 -0.83 -9.23 -9.73
N ASN A 32 -0.37 -9.52 -10.93
CA ASN A 32 -0.09 -10.89 -11.34
C ASN A 32 1.33 -10.92 -11.94
N ASN A 33 2.19 -11.72 -11.33
CA ASN A 33 3.55 -11.92 -11.79
C ASN A 33 3.76 -13.41 -12.11
N ASN A 34 4.05 -13.70 -13.37
CA ASN A 34 4.36 -15.04 -13.86
C ASN A 34 5.73 -15.00 -14.54
N SER A 35 6.65 -15.80 -14.09
CA SER A 35 7.95 -15.98 -14.73
C SER A 35 7.98 -17.34 -15.42
N LYS A 36 8.68 -17.42 -16.55
CA LYS A 36 8.99 -18.67 -17.26
C LYS A 36 10.46 -18.63 -17.59
N GLU A 37 11.14 -19.71 -17.32
CA GLU A 37 12.52 -19.93 -17.77
C GLU A 37 12.52 -21.02 -18.84
N ILE A 38 13.23 -20.78 -19.92
CA ILE A 38 13.39 -21.75 -21.01
C ILE A 38 14.88 -22.07 -21.08
N ASP A 39 15.24 -23.24 -20.60
CA ASP A 39 16.61 -23.77 -20.71
C ASP A 39 16.61 -25.00 -21.62
N ASN A 40 17.48 -25.01 -22.63
CA ASN A 40 17.67 -26.11 -23.61
C ASN A 40 16.34 -26.62 -24.22
N GLY A 41 15.39 -25.73 -24.49
CA GLY A 41 14.09 -26.12 -25.08
C GLY A 41 13.09 -26.73 -24.09
N LYS A 42 13.45 -26.87 -22.82
CA LYS A 42 12.53 -27.24 -21.75
C LYS A 42 12.00 -26.00 -21.05
N THR A 43 10.69 -25.92 -20.92
CA THR A 43 10.04 -24.83 -20.17
C THR A 43 9.97 -25.23 -18.70
N GLU A 44 10.73 -24.57 -17.84
CA GLU A 44 10.58 -24.65 -16.41
C GLU A 44 9.56 -23.59 -15.96
N LEU A 45 8.51 -24.05 -15.24
CA LEU A 45 7.48 -23.17 -14.72
C LEU A 45 7.99 -22.54 -13.41
N ASN A 46 8.45 -21.31 -13.53
CA ASN A 46 8.92 -20.52 -12.41
C ASN A 46 7.75 -20.04 -11.51
N PRO A 47 8.06 -19.52 -10.31
CA PRO A 47 7.06 -19.05 -9.36
C PRO A 47 6.03 -18.11 -9.97
N SER A 48 4.77 -18.34 -9.70
CA SER A 48 3.69 -17.41 -10.00
C SER A 48 3.16 -16.77 -8.74
N SER A 49 2.90 -15.46 -8.79
CA SER A 49 2.34 -14.70 -7.67
C SER A 49 1.15 -13.89 -8.16
N THR A 50 0.04 -14.02 -7.46
CA THR A 50 -1.15 -13.17 -7.65
C THR A 50 -1.47 -12.46 -6.36
N SER A 51 -1.60 -11.14 -6.40
CA SER A 51 -1.98 -10.32 -5.25
C SER A 51 -3.22 -9.51 -5.56
N ILE A 52 -4.14 -9.46 -4.60
CA ILE A 52 -5.38 -8.66 -4.65
C ILE A 52 -5.38 -7.77 -3.42
N GLY A 53 -5.40 -6.45 -3.65
CA GLY A 53 -5.42 -5.43 -2.59
C GLY A 53 -6.72 -4.65 -2.60
N ILE A 54 -7.23 -4.35 -1.40
CA ILE A 54 -8.39 -3.49 -1.16
C ILE A 54 -8.00 -2.49 -0.09
N SER A 55 -8.19 -1.20 -0.37
CA SER A 55 -7.82 -0.13 0.56
C SER A 55 -8.95 0.91 0.67
N PRO A 56 -9.96 0.68 1.53
CA PRO A 56 -10.93 1.71 1.86
C PRO A 56 -10.26 2.92 2.51
N GLU A 57 -10.77 4.11 2.20
CA GLU A 57 -10.19 5.40 2.53
C GLU A 57 -11.25 6.33 3.12
N VAL A 58 -10.87 7.09 4.14
CA VAL A 58 -11.67 8.20 4.69
C VAL A 58 -10.75 9.37 4.97
N GLY A 59 -11.22 10.58 4.71
CA GLY A 59 -10.44 11.78 4.95
C GLY A 59 -11.25 13.06 4.87
N PHE A 60 -10.54 14.17 5.06
CA PHE A 60 -11.09 15.51 5.10
C PHE A 60 -10.22 16.45 4.28
N PHE A 61 -10.84 17.25 3.44
CA PHE A 61 -10.21 18.44 2.87
C PHE A 61 -10.20 19.55 3.91
N LEU A 62 -9.03 19.93 4.37
CA LEU A 62 -8.86 21.04 5.34
C LEU A 62 -8.80 22.39 4.61
N SER A 63 -8.47 22.38 3.34
CA SER A 63 -8.52 23.49 2.40
C SER A 63 -8.66 22.94 0.98
N ASP A 64 -8.82 23.80 0.00
CA ASP A 64 -8.95 23.40 -1.41
C ASP A 64 -7.78 22.54 -1.90
N ASN A 65 -6.57 22.80 -1.38
CA ASN A 65 -5.34 22.14 -1.83
C ASN A 65 -4.71 21.20 -0.79
N PHE A 66 -5.36 20.97 0.37
CA PHE A 66 -4.78 20.14 1.41
C PHE A 66 -5.81 19.21 2.05
N ALA A 67 -5.49 17.93 2.09
CA ALA A 67 -6.33 16.91 2.69
C ALA A 67 -5.54 16.02 3.65
N VAL A 68 -6.21 15.51 4.66
CA VAL A 68 -5.69 14.49 5.58
C VAL A 68 -6.65 13.32 5.65
N GLY A 69 -6.14 12.13 5.87
CA GLY A 69 -6.97 10.95 5.92
C GLY A 69 -6.22 9.71 6.36
N ALA A 70 -6.90 8.60 6.24
CA ALA A 70 -6.30 7.29 6.45
C ALA A 70 -6.98 6.25 5.56
N TYR A 71 -6.23 5.25 5.15
CA TYR A 71 -6.77 4.06 4.53
C TYR A 71 -6.33 2.80 5.26
N ILE A 72 -7.20 1.81 5.22
CA ILE A 72 -6.93 0.47 5.73
C ILE A 72 -6.46 -0.36 4.54
N ASN A 73 -5.22 -0.84 4.59
CA ASN A 73 -4.70 -1.70 3.54
C ASN A 73 -5.00 -3.15 3.88
N THR A 74 -5.55 -3.88 2.92
CA THR A 74 -5.69 -5.33 3.00
C THR A 74 -5.20 -5.93 1.69
N ASN A 75 -4.28 -6.89 1.76
CA ASN A 75 -3.73 -7.54 0.58
C ASN A 75 -3.68 -9.05 0.78
N PHE A 76 -4.18 -9.78 -0.21
CA PHE A 76 -4.15 -11.24 -0.28
C PHE A 76 -3.18 -11.65 -1.38
N THR A 77 -2.13 -12.40 -1.03
CA THR A 77 -1.11 -12.86 -1.97
C THR A 77 -1.09 -14.38 -2.02
N PHE A 78 -1.19 -14.89 -3.22
CA PHE A 78 -1.17 -16.32 -3.54
C PHE A 78 0.09 -16.61 -4.35
N ASN A 79 1.06 -17.27 -3.73
CA ASN A 79 2.30 -17.68 -4.37
C ASN A 79 2.26 -19.18 -4.64
N ASN A 80 2.55 -19.57 -5.89
CA ASN A 80 2.75 -20.93 -6.29
C ASN A 80 4.19 -21.08 -6.79
N ASN A 81 5.00 -21.77 -6.03
CA ASN A 81 6.34 -22.18 -6.47
C ASN A 81 6.29 -23.62 -6.93
N ARG A 82 6.63 -23.85 -8.20
CA ARG A 82 6.67 -25.18 -8.82
C ARG A 82 8.11 -25.51 -9.14
N ASP A 83 8.92 -25.62 -8.12
CA ASP A 83 10.27 -26.13 -8.29
C ASP A 83 10.21 -27.68 -8.41
N THR A 84 10.97 -28.21 -9.31
CA THR A 84 11.04 -29.52 -9.92
C THR A 84 10.54 -30.79 -9.20
N ALA A 85 10.42 -30.81 -7.89
CA ALA A 85 10.02 -32.03 -7.14
C ALA A 85 8.79 -31.83 -6.23
N THR A 86 8.52 -30.63 -5.75
CA THR A 86 7.43 -30.40 -4.80
C THR A 86 6.76 -29.04 -5.04
N VAL A 87 5.45 -29.05 -5.23
CA VAL A 87 4.67 -27.83 -5.34
C VAL A 87 4.56 -27.18 -3.96
N VAL A 88 5.15 -25.99 -3.81
CA VAL A 88 5.03 -25.17 -2.61
C VAL A 88 4.04 -24.04 -2.87
N LYS A 89 2.97 -23.98 -2.09
CA LYS A 89 1.97 -22.92 -2.14
C LYS A 89 2.06 -22.08 -0.87
N THR A 90 2.25 -20.79 -1.01
CA THR A 90 2.26 -19.86 0.14
C THR A 90 1.16 -18.82 -0.06
N ASN A 91 0.21 -18.81 0.88
CA ASN A 91 -0.85 -17.82 0.93
C ASN A 91 -0.56 -16.88 2.09
N THR A 92 -0.41 -15.60 1.80
CA THR A 92 -0.19 -14.58 2.80
C THR A 92 -1.31 -13.53 2.77
N THR A 93 -1.67 -13.05 3.95
CA THR A 93 -2.57 -11.92 4.12
C THR A 93 -1.81 -10.83 4.84
N SER A 94 -1.84 -9.63 4.30
CA SER A 94 -1.35 -8.44 4.98
C SER A 94 -2.49 -7.46 5.22
N TRP A 95 -2.42 -6.79 6.36
CA TRP A 95 -3.35 -5.72 6.72
C TRP A 95 -2.60 -4.62 7.46
N GLY A 96 -3.12 -3.41 7.39
CA GLY A 96 -2.49 -2.28 8.04
C GLY A 96 -3.30 -1.02 7.93
N ILE A 97 -2.78 0.03 8.54
CA ILE A 97 -3.36 1.37 8.48
C ILE A 97 -2.30 2.34 7.99
N THR A 98 -2.73 3.28 7.15
CA THR A 98 -1.86 4.31 6.59
C THR A 98 -2.54 5.67 6.72
N PRO A 99 -2.31 6.40 7.81
CA PRO A 99 -2.59 7.82 7.86
C PRO A 99 -1.73 8.57 6.85
N TYR A 100 -2.30 9.62 6.25
CA TYR A 100 -1.62 10.42 5.24
C TYR A 100 -2.01 11.90 5.31
N ALA A 101 -1.14 12.71 4.74
CA ALA A 101 -1.40 14.10 4.40
C ALA A 101 -1.14 14.29 2.91
N ARG A 102 -2.07 14.92 2.20
CA ARG A 102 -2.05 15.11 0.75
C ARG A 102 -2.09 16.58 0.43
N TRP A 103 -1.13 17.01 -0.37
CA TRP A 103 -1.05 18.37 -0.88
C TRP A 103 -1.22 18.36 -2.40
N TYR A 104 -2.22 19.09 -2.89
CA TYR A 104 -2.45 19.29 -4.30
C TYR A 104 -1.59 20.46 -4.79
N ALA A 105 -0.48 20.13 -5.46
CA ALA A 105 0.46 21.11 -6.01
C ALA A 105 -0.12 21.85 -7.23
N ILE A 106 -0.95 21.17 -8.00
CA ILE A 106 -1.69 21.70 -9.14
C ILE A 106 -3.13 21.23 -8.99
N GLN A 107 -4.05 22.15 -9.12
CA GLN A 107 -5.48 21.86 -9.10
C GLN A 107 -6.21 22.75 -10.10
N SER A 108 -7.00 22.12 -10.95
CA SER A 108 -7.96 22.75 -11.84
C SER A 108 -9.34 22.13 -11.62
N ASP A 109 -10.35 22.63 -12.30
CA ASP A 109 -11.73 22.13 -12.17
C ASP A 109 -11.84 20.60 -12.39
N LYS A 110 -11.03 20.06 -13.32
CA LYS A 110 -11.08 18.63 -13.66
C LYS A 110 -9.86 17.82 -13.25
N PHE A 111 -8.69 18.44 -13.15
CA PHE A 111 -7.43 17.71 -12.99
C PHE A 111 -6.62 18.24 -11.81
N GLY A 112 -6.00 17.34 -11.08
CA GLY A 112 -5.08 17.68 -9.99
C GLY A 112 -3.83 16.81 -9.98
N VAL A 113 -2.73 17.39 -9.55
CA VAL A 113 -1.47 16.71 -9.23
C VAL A 113 -1.22 16.87 -7.76
N PHE A 114 -0.98 15.78 -7.06
CA PHE A 114 -0.75 15.82 -5.62
C PHE A 114 0.52 15.08 -5.20
N LEU A 115 1.03 15.47 -4.03
CA LEU A 115 2.00 14.72 -3.26
C LEU A 115 1.35 14.25 -1.97
N GLU A 116 1.51 12.98 -1.66
CA GLU A 116 0.95 12.36 -0.48
C GLU A 116 2.08 11.83 0.42
N GLY A 117 2.21 12.41 1.61
CA GLY A 117 3.06 11.91 2.68
C GLY A 117 2.30 10.89 3.50
N GLN A 118 2.82 9.70 3.61
CA GLN A 118 2.18 8.53 4.23
C GLN A 118 3.01 8.02 5.40
N LEU A 119 2.35 7.70 6.50
CA LEU A 119 2.91 6.92 7.60
C LEU A 119 2.19 5.58 7.63
N PHE A 120 2.86 4.49 7.37
CA PHE A 120 2.22 3.18 7.29
C PHE A 120 2.65 2.23 8.40
N PHE A 121 1.70 1.39 8.81
CA PHE A 121 1.89 0.27 9.73
C PHE A 121 1.25 -0.95 9.11
N MET A 122 2.04 -1.99 8.83
CA MET A 122 1.60 -3.19 8.13
C MET A 122 1.96 -4.43 8.92
N HIS A 123 1.05 -5.39 8.93
CA HIS A 123 1.26 -6.73 9.46
C HIS A 123 0.98 -7.75 8.36
N GLN A 124 1.85 -8.75 8.21
CA GLN A 124 1.69 -9.84 7.27
C GLN A 124 1.89 -11.17 7.98
N GLY A 125 1.05 -12.13 7.63
CA GLY A 125 1.17 -13.51 8.05
C GLY A 125 0.54 -14.44 7.02
N GLY A 126 0.67 -15.75 7.21
CA GLY A 126 0.12 -16.67 6.24
C GLY A 126 0.43 -18.13 6.54
N LYS A 127 0.21 -18.97 5.53
CA LYS A 127 0.46 -20.41 5.58
C LYS A 127 1.16 -20.87 4.32
N THR A 128 2.09 -21.81 4.51
CA THR A 128 2.80 -22.50 3.43
C THR A 128 2.39 -23.97 3.42
N LYS A 129 2.04 -24.48 2.24
CA LYS A 129 1.71 -25.88 2.02
C LYS A 129 2.72 -26.50 1.07
N ALA A 130 3.42 -27.55 1.51
CA ALA A 130 4.39 -28.30 0.73
C ALA A 130 4.20 -29.81 0.98
N GLY A 131 4.13 -30.64 -0.07
CA GLY A 131 4.01 -32.10 0.06
C GLY A 131 2.81 -32.58 0.91
N GLY A 132 1.71 -31.82 0.91
CA GLY A 132 0.53 -32.16 1.74
C GLY A 132 0.59 -31.63 3.18
N VAL A 133 1.73 -31.19 3.66
CA VAL A 133 1.92 -30.62 5.00
C VAL A 133 1.67 -29.09 4.93
N THR A 134 0.94 -28.58 5.93
CA THR A 134 0.69 -27.12 6.08
C THR A 134 1.43 -26.62 7.31
N ALA A 135 2.21 -25.58 7.15
CA ALA A 135 2.95 -24.87 8.21
C ALA A 135 2.62 -23.37 8.19
N ASP A 136 2.81 -22.71 9.31
CA ASP A 136 2.71 -21.25 9.36
C ASP A 136 3.86 -20.61 8.55
N ALA A 137 3.56 -19.53 7.84
CA ALA A 137 4.57 -18.70 7.19
C ALA A 137 5.17 -17.71 8.22
N PRO A 138 6.37 -17.18 7.97
CA PRO A 138 6.92 -16.11 8.80
C PRO A 138 5.95 -14.93 8.92
N LYS A 139 5.96 -14.28 10.09
CA LYS A 139 5.18 -13.07 10.35
C LYS A 139 6.06 -11.85 10.15
N THR A 140 5.56 -10.88 9.39
CA THR A 140 6.30 -9.65 9.12
C THR A 140 5.50 -8.45 9.63
N ASN A 141 6.17 -7.58 10.37
CA ASN A 141 5.65 -6.28 10.77
C ASN A 141 6.53 -5.22 10.15
N SER A 142 5.90 -4.24 9.49
CA SER A 142 6.59 -3.12 8.87
C SER A 142 5.95 -1.82 9.27
N PHE A 143 6.75 -0.81 9.52
CA PHE A 143 6.30 0.57 9.63
C PHE A 143 7.27 1.48 8.88
N GLY A 144 6.76 2.60 8.40
CA GLY A 144 7.62 3.51 7.66
C GLY A 144 6.90 4.78 7.24
N LEU A 145 7.68 5.60 6.56
CA LEU A 145 7.27 6.85 5.94
C LEU A 145 7.50 6.75 4.44
N GLN A 146 6.58 7.27 3.66
CA GLN A 146 6.80 7.40 2.22
C GLN A 146 6.12 8.65 1.66
N ILE A 147 6.66 9.16 0.56
CA ILE A 147 6.09 10.26 -0.22
C ILE A 147 5.75 9.69 -1.59
N VAL A 148 4.50 9.83 -1.99
CA VAL A 148 3.97 9.27 -3.24
C VAL A 148 3.31 10.39 -4.04
N PRO A 149 3.72 10.63 -5.28
CA PRO A 149 3.01 11.52 -6.19
C PRO A 149 1.75 10.84 -6.73
N GLY A 150 0.78 11.66 -7.11
CA GLY A 150 -0.45 11.16 -7.70
C GLY A 150 -1.14 12.18 -8.58
N LEU A 151 -2.11 11.65 -9.29
CA LEU A 151 -2.98 12.39 -10.18
C LEU A 151 -4.42 12.21 -9.72
N SER A 152 -5.23 13.22 -9.92
CA SER A 152 -6.67 13.14 -9.68
C SER A 152 -7.44 13.71 -10.85
N TYR A 153 -8.64 13.18 -11.07
CA TYR A 153 -9.56 13.64 -12.08
C TYR A 153 -10.98 13.71 -11.52
N ASN A 154 -11.59 14.89 -11.52
CA ASN A 154 -12.97 15.07 -11.08
C ASN A 154 -13.91 14.58 -12.19
N LEU A 155 -14.59 13.47 -11.94
CA LEU A 155 -15.63 12.93 -12.82
C LEU A 155 -16.92 13.76 -12.71
N THR A 156 -17.24 14.17 -11.47
CA THR A 156 -18.29 15.10 -11.10
C THR A 156 -17.77 15.99 -9.95
N ASP A 157 -18.59 16.92 -9.48
CA ASP A 157 -18.22 17.78 -8.33
C ASP A 157 -17.96 16.95 -7.07
N ASN A 158 -18.65 15.82 -6.92
CA ASN A 158 -18.54 14.95 -5.75
C ASN A 158 -17.66 13.71 -5.98
N LEU A 159 -17.50 13.23 -7.21
CA LEU A 159 -16.77 12.00 -7.51
C LEU A 159 -15.44 12.30 -8.19
N GLN A 160 -14.35 11.85 -7.55
CA GLN A 160 -12.99 12.02 -8.06
C GLN A 160 -12.30 10.66 -8.22
N LEU A 161 -11.75 10.45 -9.40
CA LEU A 161 -10.80 9.36 -9.67
C LEU A 161 -9.42 9.78 -9.16
N GLN A 162 -8.70 8.86 -8.53
CA GLN A 162 -7.34 9.07 -8.05
C GLN A 162 -6.41 7.98 -8.57
N MET A 163 -5.18 8.40 -8.86
CA MET A 163 -4.12 7.52 -9.30
C MET A 163 -2.85 7.86 -8.51
N ARG A 164 -2.35 6.92 -7.72
CA ARG A 164 -1.07 7.02 -7.03
C ARG A 164 0.00 6.35 -7.85
N LEU A 165 1.12 7.03 -8.02
CA LEU A 165 2.22 6.58 -8.88
C LEU A 165 3.39 6.15 -7.99
N ASP A 166 3.55 4.85 -7.81
CA ASP A 166 4.65 4.27 -7.03
C ASP A 166 5.95 4.16 -7.85
N VAL A 167 6.19 5.15 -8.69
CA VAL A 167 7.34 5.23 -9.61
C VAL A 167 8.36 6.27 -9.21
N LEU A 168 7.93 7.21 -8.37
CA LEU A 168 8.73 8.32 -7.86
C LEU A 168 8.37 8.51 -6.40
N GLY A 169 9.35 8.42 -5.52
CA GLY A 169 9.08 8.66 -4.12
C GLY A 169 10.31 8.54 -3.25
N ALA A 170 10.16 8.97 -2.01
CA ALA A 170 11.10 8.71 -0.94
C ALA A 170 10.46 7.77 0.06
N ASN A 171 11.19 6.80 0.53
CA ASN A 171 10.69 5.88 1.55
C ASN A 171 11.72 5.63 2.66
N PHE A 172 11.22 5.41 3.85
CA PHE A 172 11.93 4.79 4.96
C PHE A 172 11.05 3.69 5.50
N THR A 173 11.57 2.48 5.58
CA THR A 173 10.84 1.31 6.06
C THR A 173 11.67 0.55 7.08
N HIS A 174 11.07 0.27 8.22
CA HIS A 174 11.58 -0.66 9.21
C HIS A 174 10.75 -1.93 9.17
N THR A 175 11.40 -3.07 8.96
CA THR A 175 10.74 -4.38 8.85
C THR A 175 11.31 -5.34 9.85
N THR A 176 10.43 -6.04 10.57
CA THR A 176 10.77 -7.15 11.46
C THR A 176 10.06 -8.40 10.97
N THR A 177 10.83 -9.41 10.59
CA THR A 177 10.31 -10.73 10.21
C THR A 177 10.63 -11.73 11.31
N THR A 178 9.60 -12.43 11.77
CA THR A 178 9.71 -13.45 12.83
C THR A 178 9.42 -14.81 12.22
N SER A 179 10.31 -15.78 12.43
CA SER A 179 10.13 -17.15 11.98
C SER A 179 8.93 -17.80 12.67
N PRO A 180 8.34 -18.87 12.08
CA PRO A 180 7.15 -19.54 12.61
C PRO A 180 7.35 -20.11 14.02
N ASP A 181 8.56 -20.52 14.36
CA ASP A 181 8.94 -21.00 15.71
C ASP A 181 9.18 -19.88 16.73
N GLY A 182 9.14 -18.61 16.30
CA GLY A 182 9.36 -17.43 17.11
C GLY A 182 10.80 -17.21 17.60
N LYS A 183 11.73 -18.09 17.21
CA LYS A 183 13.12 -18.06 17.74
C LYS A 183 14.05 -17.15 16.97
N HIS A 184 13.77 -16.94 15.69
CA HIS A 184 14.58 -16.07 14.83
C HIS A 184 13.80 -14.82 14.44
N LYS A 185 14.49 -13.68 14.55
CA LYS A 185 13.97 -12.37 14.13
C LYS A 185 15.01 -11.70 13.24
N ASP A 186 14.57 -11.38 12.02
CA ASP A 186 15.34 -10.59 11.08
C ASP A 186 14.79 -9.17 11.10
N ILE A 187 15.69 -8.20 11.25
CA ILE A 187 15.35 -6.78 11.27
C ILE A 187 16.07 -6.12 10.09
N SER A 188 15.32 -5.44 9.24
CA SER A 188 15.88 -4.66 8.15
C SER A 188 15.36 -3.22 8.18
N ASN A 189 16.22 -2.31 7.79
CA ASN A 189 15.90 -0.92 7.55
C ASN A 189 16.22 -0.61 6.09
N ASP A 190 15.26 -0.07 5.39
CA ASP A 190 15.40 0.40 4.02
C ASP A 190 15.11 1.89 3.97
N CYS A 191 15.99 2.64 3.33
CA CYS A 191 15.83 4.07 3.11
C CYS A 191 16.25 4.37 1.68
N GLY A 192 15.35 4.89 0.88
CA GLY A 192 15.62 5.10 -0.52
C GLY A 192 14.85 6.23 -1.16
N LEU A 193 15.43 6.72 -2.25
CA LEU A 193 14.75 7.51 -3.25
C LEU A 193 14.48 6.59 -4.44
N ASN A 194 13.22 6.32 -4.69
CA ASN A 194 12.80 5.50 -5.80
C ASN A 194 12.60 6.37 -7.04
N PHE A 195 13.46 6.16 -8.02
CA PHE A 195 13.36 6.79 -9.34
C PHE A 195 13.39 5.67 -10.38
N ASN A 196 12.25 5.02 -10.61
CA ASN A 196 12.22 3.86 -11.48
C ASN A 196 11.46 4.13 -12.77
N SER A 197 12.16 4.72 -13.74
CA SER A 197 11.61 4.98 -15.07
C SER A 197 11.15 3.72 -15.82
N ARG A 198 11.72 2.55 -15.50
CA ARG A 198 11.32 1.27 -16.12
C ARG A 198 9.98 0.76 -15.59
N ASN A 199 9.60 1.16 -14.38
CA ASN A 199 8.32 0.79 -13.77
C ASN A 199 7.22 1.83 -14.03
N ALA A 200 7.55 3.02 -14.51
CA ALA A 200 6.60 4.09 -14.78
C ALA A 200 5.45 3.70 -15.71
N LEU A 201 5.67 2.71 -16.57
CA LEU A 201 4.68 2.22 -17.52
C LEU A 201 4.08 0.84 -17.14
N ARG A 202 4.42 0.30 -15.96
CA ARG A 202 3.81 -0.93 -15.49
C ARG A 202 2.58 -0.61 -14.68
N LEU A 203 1.41 -1.06 -15.11
CA LEU A 203 0.15 -0.94 -14.37
C LEU A 203 0.22 -1.52 -12.95
N ALA A 204 1.17 -2.41 -12.67
CA ALA A 204 1.41 -2.99 -11.36
C ALA A 204 1.91 -1.98 -10.31
N THR A 205 2.37 -0.80 -10.73
CA THR A 205 2.87 0.27 -9.84
C THR A 205 1.88 1.42 -9.72
N VAL A 206 0.71 1.29 -10.30
CA VAL A 206 -0.34 2.30 -10.29
C VAL A 206 -1.51 1.80 -9.45
N GLN A 207 -1.81 2.52 -8.38
CA GLN A 207 -3.04 2.29 -7.62
C GLN A 207 -4.12 3.24 -8.12
N VAL A 208 -5.24 2.68 -8.53
CA VAL A 208 -6.42 3.43 -8.97
C VAL A 208 -7.49 3.35 -7.89
N GLY A 209 -8.04 4.49 -7.54
CA GLY A 209 -9.07 4.60 -6.53
C GLY A 209 -10.07 5.70 -6.86
N PHE A 210 -11.14 5.74 -6.08
CA PHE A 210 -12.17 6.76 -6.16
C PHE A 210 -12.41 7.33 -4.78
N ILE A 211 -12.71 8.63 -4.72
CA ILE A 211 -13.27 9.26 -3.53
C ILE A 211 -14.58 9.95 -3.87
N TYR A 212 -15.49 9.93 -2.93
CA TYR A 212 -16.74 10.67 -2.94
C TYR A 212 -16.70 11.74 -1.87
N LYS A 213 -16.89 13.00 -2.26
CA LYS A 213 -16.89 14.20 -1.42
C LYS A 213 -18.33 14.55 -1.02
N PHE A 214 -18.55 14.82 0.24
CA PHE A 214 -19.86 15.19 0.77
C PHE A 214 -20.04 16.69 0.86
#